data_13a4c0d1bd4779de806e561538dd5ac2
#
_entry.id   13a4c0d1bd4779de806e561538dd5ac2
#
_cell.length_a   1.000
_cell.length_b   1.000
_cell.length_c   1.000
_cell.angle_alpha   90.00
_cell.angle_beta   90.00
_cell.angle_gamma   90.00
#
_symmetry.space_group_name_H-M   'P 1'
#
loop_
_entity.id
_entity.type
_entity.pdbx_description
1 polymer ?
#
loop_
_entity_poly.entity_id
_entity_poly.type
_entity_poly.pdbx_seq_one_letter_code
_entity_poly.pdbx_strand_id
1 'polypeptide(L)'
;MLPSYVLITPARDEAQFIELTIKSVVAQTVRPVKWVIVSDGSTDGTDEIVIKYAAERSWIELLRMPERPERHFAGKAHAFNAGYARVKELQYEVIGSLDGDLSFDENYFSFLLGKLVEDPELGLVGTPFANSSNKTYDFRVVGLDHVSGACQLFRRECFEEIGGYTPVKLGGVDYIALITARMKGWKTRTFTEKACLHHREMGTAEHGKLHASFRNGVKDYAFGGHPLWEMFRVIYHMKGRPLGGLFLGAGYVWAAVRRVERPIPREIVAFRRREQMQRLGKIVRGGLSKVFGAGLKQADSSSVENPQLRRGEGVLKASPAKNFPKS
;
A
#
# COMPACT_ATOMS: atom_id res chain seq x y z
N MET A 1 21.40 -6.24 -16.16
CA MET A 1 20.50 -7.38 -15.81
C MET A 1 19.55 -6.89 -14.73
N LEU A 2 18.28 -7.29 -14.77
CA LEU A 2 17.34 -6.93 -13.69
C LEU A 2 17.60 -7.79 -12.45
N PRO A 3 17.47 -7.24 -11.23
CA PRO A 3 17.68 -7.99 -10.01
C PRO A 3 16.62 -9.08 -9.82
N SER A 4 17.04 -10.20 -9.24
CA SER A 4 16.14 -11.28 -8.83
C SER A 4 15.26 -10.85 -7.67
N TYR A 5 14.00 -11.31 -7.62
CA TYR A 5 13.08 -10.88 -6.58
C TYR A 5 12.17 -12.00 -6.08
N VAL A 6 11.69 -11.82 -4.86
CA VAL A 6 10.66 -12.64 -4.22
C VAL A 6 9.44 -11.79 -3.88
N LEU A 7 8.27 -12.42 -3.83
CA LEU A 7 7.03 -11.78 -3.42
C LEU A 7 6.42 -12.47 -2.21
N ILE A 8 5.79 -11.69 -1.35
CA ILE A 8 4.98 -12.17 -0.23
C ILE A 8 3.65 -11.43 -0.27
N THR A 9 2.55 -12.21 -0.26
CA THR A 9 1.18 -11.68 -0.25
C THR A 9 0.46 -12.17 1.00
N PRO A 10 0.32 -11.34 2.04
CA PRO A 10 -0.64 -11.61 3.11
C PRO A 10 -2.06 -11.58 2.56
N ALA A 11 -2.82 -12.67 2.72
CA ALA A 11 -4.19 -12.81 2.27
C ALA A 11 -5.09 -13.23 3.42
N ARG A 12 -6.27 -12.64 3.55
CA ARG A 12 -7.33 -13.07 4.45
C ARG A 12 -8.69 -12.75 3.86
N ASP A 13 -9.43 -13.79 3.52
CA ASP A 13 -10.75 -13.70 2.88
C ASP A 13 -10.69 -12.85 1.60
N GLU A 14 -9.85 -13.27 0.64
CA GLU A 14 -9.57 -12.60 -0.64
C GLU A 14 -10.09 -13.40 -1.86
N ALA A 15 -10.96 -14.41 -1.68
CA ALA A 15 -11.44 -15.25 -2.78
C ALA A 15 -12.01 -14.45 -3.96
N GLN A 16 -12.60 -13.29 -3.68
CA GLN A 16 -13.18 -12.42 -4.72
C GLN A 16 -12.12 -11.83 -5.66
N PHE A 17 -10.89 -11.57 -5.17
CA PHE A 17 -9.91 -10.76 -5.90
C PHE A 17 -8.56 -11.46 -6.11
N ILE A 18 -8.19 -12.43 -5.25
CA ILE A 18 -6.86 -13.04 -5.26
C ILE A 18 -6.49 -13.64 -6.62
N GLU A 19 -7.48 -14.17 -7.36
CA GLU A 19 -7.24 -14.74 -8.70
C GLU A 19 -6.80 -13.67 -9.71
N LEU A 20 -7.29 -12.43 -9.61
CA LEU A 20 -6.87 -11.32 -10.46
C LEU A 20 -5.41 -10.95 -10.20
N THR A 21 -5.02 -10.93 -8.91
CA THR A 21 -3.62 -10.71 -8.51
C THR A 21 -2.73 -11.83 -9.02
N ILE A 22 -3.14 -13.09 -8.85
CA ILE A 22 -2.36 -14.24 -9.33
C ILE A 22 -2.16 -14.16 -10.85
N LYS A 23 -3.21 -13.90 -11.61
CA LYS A 23 -3.12 -13.75 -13.08
C LYS A 23 -2.18 -12.63 -13.49
N SER A 24 -2.20 -11.49 -12.78
CA SER A 24 -1.30 -10.35 -13.05
C SER A 24 0.17 -10.70 -12.77
N VAL A 25 0.46 -11.45 -11.69
CA VAL A 25 1.83 -11.88 -11.38
C VAL A 25 2.31 -12.97 -12.34
N VAL A 26 1.44 -13.91 -12.71
CA VAL A 26 1.77 -14.98 -13.67
C VAL A 26 2.07 -14.43 -15.07
N ALA A 27 1.42 -13.34 -15.45
CA ALA A 27 1.62 -12.69 -16.75
C ALA A 27 2.89 -11.82 -16.81
N GLN A 28 3.65 -11.66 -15.72
CA GLN A 28 4.82 -10.79 -15.73
C GLN A 28 5.93 -11.26 -16.66
N THR A 29 6.54 -10.32 -17.39
CA THR A 29 7.71 -10.56 -18.25
C THR A 29 8.95 -10.98 -17.46
N VAL A 30 9.06 -10.55 -16.20
CA VAL A 30 10.09 -10.99 -15.24
C VAL A 30 9.39 -11.69 -14.08
N ARG A 31 9.64 -12.98 -13.94
CA ARG A 31 9.01 -13.83 -12.93
C ARG A 31 9.78 -13.76 -11.59
N PRO A 32 9.09 -13.77 -10.43
CA PRO A 32 9.78 -13.91 -9.14
C PRO A 32 10.45 -15.27 -9.00
N VAL A 33 11.55 -15.32 -8.25
CA VAL A 33 12.22 -16.57 -7.84
C VAL A 33 11.28 -17.42 -6.99
N LYS A 34 10.54 -16.78 -6.09
CA LYS A 34 9.54 -17.40 -5.23
C LYS A 34 8.46 -16.39 -4.90
N TRP A 35 7.22 -16.85 -4.87
CA TRP A 35 6.07 -16.09 -4.37
C TRP A 35 5.36 -16.89 -3.29
N VAL A 36 5.31 -16.36 -2.07
CA VAL A 36 4.60 -16.97 -0.94
C VAL A 36 3.32 -16.20 -0.70
N ILE A 37 2.19 -16.85 -0.91
CA ILE A 37 0.87 -16.33 -0.55
C ILE A 37 0.54 -16.89 0.83
N VAL A 38 0.41 -15.99 1.82
CA VAL A 38 0.20 -16.38 3.21
C VAL A 38 -1.25 -16.19 3.57
N SER A 39 -1.99 -17.29 3.70
CA SER A 39 -3.38 -17.29 4.15
C SER A 39 -3.41 -17.13 5.67
N ASP A 40 -3.93 -15.99 6.14
CA ASP A 40 -4.07 -15.65 7.56
C ASP A 40 -5.43 -16.10 8.11
N GLY A 41 -5.69 -17.41 8.02
CA GLY A 41 -6.94 -18.05 8.46
C GLY A 41 -8.12 -17.68 7.55
N SER A 42 -7.95 -17.72 6.24
CA SER A 42 -9.06 -17.54 5.29
C SER A 42 -10.05 -18.70 5.33
N THR A 43 -11.33 -18.39 5.17
CA THR A 43 -12.45 -19.34 5.22
C THR A 43 -13.40 -19.26 4.02
N ASP A 44 -13.09 -18.40 3.04
CA ASP A 44 -13.95 -18.01 1.92
C ASP A 44 -13.62 -18.67 0.57
N GLY A 45 -12.71 -19.65 0.54
CA GLY A 45 -12.24 -20.27 -0.72
C GLY A 45 -10.97 -19.63 -1.30
N THR A 46 -10.33 -18.69 -0.58
CA THR A 46 -9.04 -18.10 -0.98
C THR A 46 -7.98 -19.18 -1.20
N ASP A 47 -7.89 -20.16 -0.29
CA ASP A 47 -6.86 -21.20 -0.28
C ASP A 47 -6.98 -22.11 -1.49
N GLU A 48 -8.19 -22.51 -1.84
CA GLU A 48 -8.49 -23.40 -2.97
C GLU A 48 -8.05 -22.76 -4.29
N ILE A 49 -8.28 -21.45 -4.43
CA ILE A 49 -7.81 -20.70 -5.61
C ILE A 49 -6.29 -20.73 -5.68
N VAL A 50 -5.60 -20.43 -4.58
CA VAL A 50 -4.13 -20.40 -4.55
C VAL A 50 -3.54 -21.79 -4.83
N ILE A 51 -4.09 -22.85 -4.24
CA ILE A 51 -3.65 -24.26 -4.43
C ILE A 51 -3.68 -24.63 -5.91
N LYS A 52 -4.74 -24.27 -6.63
CA LYS A 52 -4.85 -24.53 -8.08
C LYS A 52 -3.66 -23.99 -8.85
N TYR A 53 -3.24 -22.74 -8.58
CA TYR A 53 -2.10 -22.13 -9.25
C TYR A 53 -0.75 -22.64 -8.77
N ALA A 54 -0.62 -22.97 -7.48
CA ALA A 54 0.59 -23.55 -6.90
C ALA A 54 0.87 -24.95 -7.43
N ALA A 55 -0.16 -25.76 -7.71
CA ALA A 55 -0.01 -27.09 -8.30
C ALA A 55 0.65 -27.08 -9.68
N GLU A 56 0.43 -26.01 -10.47
CA GLU A 56 0.99 -25.87 -11.82
C GLU A 56 2.33 -25.11 -11.83
N ARG A 57 2.69 -24.41 -10.75
CA ARG A 57 3.82 -23.46 -10.70
C ARG A 57 4.60 -23.59 -9.41
N SER A 58 5.72 -24.31 -9.44
CA SER A 58 6.57 -24.59 -8.26
C SER A 58 7.13 -23.35 -7.55
N TRP A 59 7.12 -22.19 -8.21
CA TRP A 59 7.55 -20.92 -7.62
C TRP A 59 6.44 -20.20 -6.84
N ILE A 60 5.19 -20.66 -6.92
CA ILE A 60 4.06 -20.20 -6.08
C ILE A 60 3.90 -21.18 -4.90
N GLU A 61 3.77 -20.64 -3.70
CA GLU A 61 3.57 -21.42 -2.48
C GLU A 61 2.43 -20.82 -1.67
N LEU A 62 1.51 -21.69 -1.22
CA LEU A 62 0.54 -21.35 -0.19
C LEU A 62 1.11 -21.69 1.18
N LEU A 63 1.20 -20.68 2.07
CA LEU A 63 1.50 -20.88 3.48
C LEU A 63 0.22 -20.59 4.29
N ARG A 64 -0.31 -21.61 4.98
CA ARG A 64 -1.48 -21.44 5.85
C ARG A 64 -1.05 -21.11 7.26
N MET A 65 -1.62 -20.06 7.83
CA MET A 65 -1.51 -19.75 9.26
C MET A 65 -2.75 -20.26 10.01
N PRO A 66 -2.63 -20.56 11.31
CA PRO A 66 -3.79 -20.90 12.13
C PRO A 66 -4.87 -19.80 12.09
N GLU A 67 -6.12 -20.23 12.14
CA GLU A 67 -7.24 -19.29 12.26
C GLU A 67 -7.10 -18.43 13.53
N ARG A 68 -7.41 -17.16 13.39
CA ARG A 68 -7.44 -16.21 14.50
C ARG A 68 -8.79 -15.53 14.56
N PRO A 69 -9.44 -15.53 15.74
CA PRO A 69 -10.77 -14.92 15.87
C PRO A 69 -10.74 -13.41 15.65
N GLU A 70 -9.66 -12.73 16.05
CA GLU A 70 -9.54 -11.28 15.93
C GLU A 70 -8.90 -10.85 14.61
N ARG A 71 -9.60 -9.98 13.88
CA ARG A 71 -9.07 -9.29 12.70
C ARG A 71 -8.43 -7.97 13.13
N HIS A 72 -7.11 -7.88 13.14
CA HIS A 72 -6.37 -6.66 13.44
C HIS A 72 -5.23 -6.43 12.44
N PHE A 73 -4.83 -5.16 12.28
CA PHE A 73 -3.83 -4.79 11.28
C PHE A 73 -2.43 -5.40 11.49
N ALA A 74 -2.05 -5.78 12.70
CA ALA A 74 -0.81 -6.51 12.93
C ALA A 74 -0.80 -7.88 12.23
N GLY A 75 -1.96 -8.43 11.85
CA GLY A 75 -2.09 -9.66 11.09
C GLY A 75 -1.32 -9.61 9.77
N LYS A 76 -1.41 -8.50 9.04
CA LYS A 76 -0.64 -8.31 7.79
C LYS A 76 0.87 -8.48 8.03
N ALA A 77 1.41 -7.88 9.11
CA ALA A 77 2.82 -8.02 9.43
C ALA A 77 3.19 -9.45 9.87
N HIS A 78 2.35 -10.09 10.68
CA HIS A 78 2.61 -11.48 11.09
C HIS A 78 2.59 -12.42 9.89
N ALA A 79 1.61 -12.31 9.00
CA ALA A 79 1.53 -13.10 7.80
C ALA A 79 2.73 -12.82 6.87
N PHE A 80 3.08 -11.55 6.66
CA PHE A 80 4.27 -11.22 5.87
C PHE A 80 5.55 -11.83 6.48
N ASN A 81 5.76 -11.70 7.79
CA ASN A 81 6.94 -12.23 8.46
C ASN A 81 6.99 -13.77 8.42
N ALA A 82 5.84 -14.45 8.46
CA ALA A 82 5.78 -15.90 8.25
C ALA A 82 6.20 -16.28 6.81
N GLY A 83 5.74 -15.52 5.82
CA GLY A 83 6.17 -15.66 4.42
C GLY A 83 7.67 -15.35 4.23
N TYR A 84 8.18 -14.33 4.92
CA TYR A 84 9.60 -13.97 4.88
C TYR A 84 10.49 -15.12 5.39
N ALA A 85 10.08 -15.80 6.44
CA ALA A 85 10.81 -16.97 6.96
C ALA A 85 10.98 -18.09 5.93
N ARG A 86 10.08 -18.18 4.93
CA ARG A 86 10.16 -19.19 3.84
C ARG A 86 11.17 -18.81 2.76
N VAL A 87 11.47 -17.52 2.60
CA VAL A 87 12.29 -17.02 1.48
C VAL A 87 13.64 -16.45 1.92
N LYS A 88 13.86 -16.17 3.19
CA LYS A 88 15.05 -15.47 3.71
C LYS A 88 16.38 -16.12 3.34
N GLU A 89 16.42 -17.46 3.21
CA GLU A 89 17.62 -18.22 2.84
C GLU A 89 17.82 -18.36 1.33
N LEU A 90 16.84 -17.91 0.52
CA LEU A 90 16.98 -17.94 -0.94
C LEU A 90 17.91 -16.82 -1.43
N GLN A 91 18.47 -17.01 -2.62
CA GLN A 91 19.24 -15.98 -3.30
C GLN A 91 18.31 -15.05 -4.08
N TYR A 92 18.18 -13.81 -3.65
CA TYR A 92 17.44 -12.74 -4.30
C TYR A 92 17.96 -11.37 -3.83
N GLU A 93 17.67 -10.34 -4.61
CA GLU A 93 18.15 -8.97 -4.36
C GLU A 93 17.00 -8.02 -3.96
N VAL A 94 15.75 -8.38 -4.27
CA VAL A 94 14.57 -7.53 -4.03
C VAL A 94 13.45 -8.36 -3.40
N ILE A 95 12.80 -7.81 -2.38
CA ILE A 95 11.64 -8.41 -1.72
C ILE A 95 10.42 -7.51 -1.88
N GLY A 96 9.29 -8.09 -2.32
CA GLY A 96 8.04 -7.37 -2.51
C GLY A 96 6.96 -7.79 -1.51
N SER A 97 6.27 -6.79 -0.94
CA SER A 97 4.97 -6.95 -0.30
C SER A 97 3.90 -6.57 -1.31
N LEU A 98 3.00 -7.49 -1.61
CA LEU A 98 1.93 -7.32 -2.58
C LEU A 98 0.59 -7.66 -1.94
N ASP A 99 -0.40 -6.77 -2.00
CA ASP A 99 -1.76 -7.07 -1.53
C ASP A 99 -2.48 -8.04 -2.48
N GLY A 100 -3.42 -8.82 -1.96
CA GLY A 100 -4.10 -9.90 -2.68
C GLY A 100 -5.26 -9.44 -3.59
N ASP A 101 -5.50 -8.15 -3.71
CA ASP A 101 -6.64 -7.55 -4.43
C ASP A 101 -6.21 -6.52 -5.48
N LEU A 102 -5.02 -6.74 -6.07
CA LEU A 102 -4.42 -5.87 -7.08
C LEU A 102 -4.41 -6.51 -8.48
N SER A 103 -4.45 -5.66 -9.51
CA SER A 103 -4.04 -6.04 -10.86
C SER A 103 -3.17 -4.96 -11.50
N PHE A 104 -2.31 -5.37 -12.41
CA PHE A 104 -1.34 -4.53 -13.09
C PHE A 104 -0.89 -5.16 -14.41
N ASP A 105 -0.23 -4.37 -15.26
CA ASP A 105 0.25 -4.80 -16.57
C ASP A 105 1.45 -5.79 -16.47
N GLU A 106 1.75 -6.48 -17.57
CA GLU A 106 2.79 -7.51 -17.68
C GLU A 106 4.22 -7.00 -17.45
N ASN A 107 4.46 -5.70 -17.56
CA ASN A 107 5.77 -5.07 -17.39
C ASN A 107 5.89 -4.31 -16.06
N TYR A 108 4.99 -4.57 -15.11
CA TYR A 108 4.95 -3.82 -13.85
C TYR A 108 6.21 -4.02 -13.00
N PHE A 109 6.59 -5.28 -12.77
CA PHE A 109 7.78 -5.57 -11.97
C PHE A 109 9.08 -5.28 -12.72
N SER A 110 9.16 -5.57 -14.02
CA SER A 110 10.35 -5.22 -14.80
C SER A 110 10.63 -3.72 -14.78
N PHE A 111 9.59 -2.88 -14.82
CA PHE A 111 9.70 -1.43 -14.68
C PHE A 111 10.26 -1.03 -13.30
N LEU A 112 9.68 -1.53 -12.20
CA LEU A 112 10.13 -1.17 -10.85
C LEU A 112 11.54 -1.69 -10.54
N LEU A 113 11.87 -2.91 -10.99
CA LEU A 113 13.21 -3.48 -10.87
C LEU A 113 14.24 -2.64 -11.65
N GLY A 114 13.85 -2.15 -12.84
CA GLY A 114 14.67 -1.22 -13.62
C GLY A 114 14.98 0.07 -12.87
N LYS A 115 13.99 0.62 -12.15
CA LYS A 115 14.19 1.83 -11.32
C LYS A 115 15.18 1.61 -10.18
N LEU A 116 15.19 0.42 -9.58
CA LEU A 116 16.19 0.05 -8.58
C LEU A 116 17.60 -0.08 -9.17
N VAL A 117 17.72 -0.49 -10.43
CA VAL A 117 19.03 -0.52 -11.15
C VAL A 117 19.51 0.90 -11.47
N GLU A 118 18.58 1.78 -11.89
CA GLU A 118 18.90 3.16 -12.28
C GLU A 118 19.44 4.01 -11.08
N ASP A 119 18.97 3.76 -9.85
CA ASP A 119 19.40 4.49 -8.66
C ASP A 119 19.69 3.51 -7.50
N PRO A 120 20.99 3.24 -7.21
CA PRO A 120 21.40 2.33 -6.13
C PRO A 120 21.01 2.80 -4.71
N GLU A 121 20.74 4.08 -4.52
CA GLU A 121 20.31 4.63 -3.22
C GLU A 121 18.82 4.40 -2.93
N LEU A 122 18.04 3.94 -3.94
CA LEU A 122 16.66 3.55 -3.75
C LEU A 122 16.57 2.25 -2.95
N GLY A 123 16.05 2.35 -1.72
CA GLY A 123 15.78 1.19 -0.87
C GLY A 123 14.35 0.67 -0.99
N LEU A 124 13.39 1.53 -1.38
CA LEU A 124 11.97 1.19 -1.48
C LEU A 124 11.32 1.91 -2.67
N VAL A 125 10.68 1.15 -3.52
CA VAL A 125 9.94 1.67 -4.68
C VAL A 125 8.52 1.10 -4.76
N GLY A 126 7.66 1.82 -5.46
CA GLY A 126 6.30 1.39 -5.78
C GLY A 126 5.64 2.34 -6.78
N THR A 127 4.35 2.15 -7.00
CA THR A 127 3.53 2.99 -7.88
C THR A 127 2.32 3.53 -7.13
N PRO A 128 1.62 4.54 -7.67
CA PRO A 128 0.28 4.84 -7.22
C PRO A 128 -0.64 3.63 -7.49
N PHE A 129 -1.72 3.54 -6.71
CA PHE A 129 -2.84 2.68 -7.07
C PHE A 129 -4.03 3.54 -7.50
N ALA A 130 -4.81 3.04 -8.46
CA ALA A 130 -6.13 3.55 -8.79
C ALA A 130 -7.18 2.61 -8.19
N ASN A 131 -8.32 3.13 -7.76
CA ASN A 131 -9.50 2.34 -7.44
C ASN A 131 -10.55 2.53 -8.55
N SER A 132 -11.70 1.86 -8.44
CA SER A 132 -12.82 1.98 -9.38
C SER A 132 -13.28 3.42 -9.63
N SER A 133 -12.99 4.36 -8.72
CA SER A 133 -13.28 5.79 -8.86
C SER A 133 -12.07 6.63 -9.33
N ASN A 134 -11.01 6.02 -9.84
CA ASN A 134 -9.76 6.66 -10.30
C ASN A 134 -9.09 7.57 -9.24
N LYS A 135 -9.34 7.33 -7.96
CA LYS A 135 -8.74 8.09 -6.87
C LYS A 135 -7.38 7.52 -6.53
N THR A 136 -6.38 8.38 -6.56
CA THR A 136 -5.01 8.09 -6.12
C THR A 136 -4.61 9.04 -5.00
N TYR A 137 -3.39 8.93 -4.50
CA TYR A 137 -2.86 9.87 -3.50
C TYR A 137 -2.72 11.29 -4.03
N ASP A 138 -2.97 12.27 -3.16
CA ASP A 138 -2.57 13.65 -3.44
C ASP A 138 -1.07 13.83 -3.13
N PHE A 139 -0.24 13.62 -4.12
CA PHE A 139 1.22 13.72 -4.01
C PHE A 139 1.72 15.13 -3.68
N ARG A 140 0.89 16.17 -3.81
CA ARG A 140 1.24 17.53 -3.36
C ARG A 140 1.42 17.59 -1.84
N VAL A 141 0.67 16.77 -1.11
CA VAL A 141 0.75 16.71 0.36
C VAL A 141 1.65 15.58 0.83
N VAL A 142 1.46 14.37 0.30
CA VAL A 142 2.22 13.20 0.77
C VAL A 142 3.62 13.13 0.17
N GLY A 143 3.86 13.70 -1.03
CA GLY A 143 5.12 13.63 -1.77
C GLY A 143 5.33 12.31 -2.49
N LEU A 144 6.18 12.31 -3.52
CA LEU A 144 6.55 11.11 -4.28
C LEU A 144 7.47 10.16 -3.49
N ASP A 145 7.98 10.58 -2.36
CA ASP A 145 8.74 9.76 -1.41
C ASP A 145 7.84 8.86 -0.55
N HIS A 146 6.53 9.01 -0.64
CA HIS A 146 5.57 8.11 -0.03
C HIS A 146 5.24 6.96 -0.97
N VAL A 147 5.51 5.72 -0.53
CA VAL A 147 5.20 4.49 -1.26
C VAL A 147 4.00 3.80 -0.60
N SER A 148 3.00 3.46 -1.42
CA SER A 148 1.78 2.79 -0.97
C SER A 148 2.06 1.40 -0.40
N GLY A 149 1.34 1.02 0.66
CA GLY A 149 1.36 -0.33 1.21
C GLY A 149 0.72 -1.40 0.32
N ALA A 150 0.03 -1.02 -0.76
CA ALA A 150 -0.59 -1.96 -1.69
C ALA A 150 0.48 -2.82 -2.41
N CYS A 151 1.56 -2.17 -2.87
CA CYS A 151 2.74 -2.85 -3.43
C CYS A 151 4.00 -2.08 -3.05
N GLN A 152 4.86 -2.72 -2.26
CA GLN A 152 6.15 -2.19 -1.82
C GLN A 152 7.26 -3.14 -2.25
N LEU A 153 8.19 -2.67 -3.10
CA LEU A 153 9.40 -3.41 -3.45
C LEU A 153 10.58 -2.81 -2.72
N PHE A 154 11.17 -3.59 -1.82
CA PHE A 154 12.37 -3.23 -1.10
C PHE A 154 13.61 -3.87 -1.73
N ARG A 155 14.70 -3.13 -1.80
CA ARG A 155 16.02 -3.73 -1.89
C ARG A 155 16.22 -4.61 -0.64
N ARG A 156 16.73 -5.84 -0.79
CA ARG A 156 16.90 -6.79 0.33
C ARG A 156 17.68 -6.17 1.49
N GLU A 157 18.80 -5.54 1.18
CA GLU A 157 19.63 -4.86 2.19
C GLU A 157 18.83 -3.82 2.99
N CYS A 158 18.04 -2.99 2.32
CA CYS A 158 17.17 -2.01 2.98
C CYS A 158 16.15 -2.71 3.88
N PHE A 159 15.49 -3.78 3.40
CA PHE A 159 14.49 -4.50 4.16
C PHE A 159 15.08 -5.15 5.42
N GLU A 160 16.27 -5.74 5.32
CA GLU A 160 16.98 -6.35 6.44
C GLU A 160 17.48 -5.29 7.45
N GLU A 161 18.01 -4.15 6.96
CA GLU A 161 18.50 -3.06 7.81
C GLU A 161 17.38 -2.38 8.62
N ILE A 162 16.17 -2.29 8.08
CA ILE A 162 15.02 -1.75 8.83
C ILE A 162 14.41 -2.76 9.81
N GLY A 163 14.86 -4.01 9.80
CA GLY A 163 14.32 -5.10 10.62
C GLY A 163 12.98 -5.64 10.14
N GLY A 164 12.63 -5.43 8.86
CA GLY A 164 11.39 -5.91 8.27
C GLY A 164 10.14 -5.17 8.75
N TYR A 165 8.98 -5.81 8.64
CA TYR A 165 7.72 -5.24 9.11
C TYR A 165 7.49 -5.44 10.60
N THR A 166 7.28 -4.36 11.33
CA THR A 166 6.95 -4.37 12.76
C THR A 166 5.43 -4.52 12.95
N PRO A 167 4.95 -5.57 13.67
CA PRO A 167 3.52 -5.74 13.93
C PRO A 167 2.99 -4.62 14.83
N VAL A 168 2.01 -3.84 14.34
CA VAL A 168 1.34 -2.78 15.08
C VAL A 168 -0.17 -2.92 14.93
N LYS A 169 -0.89 -3.07 16.06
CA LYS A 169 -2.35 -3.25 16.08
C LYS A 169 -3.13 -2.10 15.44
N LEU A 170 -2.60 -0.87 15.51
CA LEU A 170 -3.21 0.32 14.89
C LEU A 170 -3.10 0.35 13.36
N GLY A 171 -2.32 -0.56 12.76
CA GLY A 171 -1.99 -0.55 11.32
C GLY A 171 -0.82 0.40 11.00
N GLY A 172 -0.60 0.69 9.71
CA GLY A 172 0.51 1.55 9.26
C GLY A 172 1.87 0.86 9.27
N VAL A 173 1.89 -0.46 9.21
CA VAL A 173 3.08 -1.31 9.14
C VAL A 173 3.97 -0.89 7.96
N ASP A 174 3.37 -0.71 6.79
CA ASP A 174 3.94 -0.21 5.55
C ASP A 174 4.53 1.20 5.70
N TYR A 175 3.81 2.08 6.40
CA TYR A 175 4.24 3.44 6.66
C TYR A 175 5.43 3.50 7.64
N ILE A 176 5.45 2.67 8.68
CA ILE A 176 6.57 2.57 9.61
C ILE A 176 7.82 2.08 8.89
N ALA A 177 7.72 1.04 8.08
CA ALA A 177 8.83 0.53 7.27
C ALA A 177 9.39 1.61 6.34
N LEU A 178 8.50 2.34 5.65
CA LEU A 178 8.85 3.47 4.77
C LEU A 178 9.65 4.55 5.51
N ILE A 179 9.18 4.99 6.69
CA ILE A 179 9.88 6.04 7.46
C ILE A 179 11.21 5.51 8.00
N THR A 180 11.24 4.25 8.45
CA THR A 180 12.46 3.63 8.95
C THR A 180 13.52 3.52 7.85
N ALA A 181 13.13 3.16 6.62
CA ALA A 181 14.04 3.15 5.47
C ALA A 181 14.67 4.53 5.24
N ARG A 182 13.86 5.60 5.24
CA ARG A 182 14.39 6.96 5.09
C ARG A 182 15.27 7.40 6.27
N MET A 183 14.91 7.01 7.49
CA MET A 183 15.71 7.28 8.67
C MET A 183 17.09 6.62 8.60
N LYS A 184 17.19 5.46 7.96
CA LYS A 184 18.43 4.74 7.68
C LYS A 184 19.22 5.32 6.48
N GLY A 185 18.69 6.33 5.80
CA GLY A 185 19.35 7.00 4.68
C GLY A 185 18.91 6.53 3.30
N TRP A 186 18.07 5.49 3.20
CA TRP A 186 17.58 5.01 1.94
C TRP A 186 16.61 5.99 1.29
N LYS A 187 16.70 6.16 -0.03
CA LYS A 187 15.68 6.86 -0.80
C LYS A 187 14.45 5.95 -0.97
N THR A 188 13.27 6.56 -0.91
CA THR A 188 12.01 5.90 -1.19
C THR A 188 11.27 6.66 -2.27
N ARG A 189 10.63 5.99 -3.24
CA ARG A 189 9.99 6.68 -4.36
C ARG A 189 8.81 5.93 -4.94
N THR A 190 7.75 6.69 -5.19
CA THR A 190 6.61 6.29 -6.03
C THR A 190 6.84 6.81 -7.45
N PHE A 191 6.78 5.89 -8.41
CA PHE A 191 6.90 6.18 -9.84
C PHE A 191 5.49 6.22 -10.44
N THR A 192 5.14 7.36 -11.05
CA THR A 192 3.78 7.63 -11.54
C THR A 192 3.56 7.20 -12.98
N GLU A 193 4.59 6.72 -13.66
CA GLU A 193 4.54 6.25 -15.04
C GLU A 193 3.76 4.93 -15.20
N LYS A 194 3.59 4.21 -14.11
CA LYS A 194 2.72 3.04 -13.99
C LYS A 194 1.82 3.15 -12.77
N ALA A 195 0.74 2.40 -12.77
CA ALA A 195 -0.17 2.28 -11.63
C ALA A 195 -0.68 0.85 -11.53
N CYS A 196 -1.06 0.41 -10.32
CA CYS A 196 -1.84 -0.80 -10.12
C CYS A 196 -3.31 -0.44 -9.86
N LEU A 197 -4.21 -1.34 -10.22
CA LEU A 197 -5.64 -1.23 -9.90
C LEU A 197 -5.91 -1.97 -8.60
N HIS A 198 -6.48 -1.28 -7.62
CA HIS A 198 -6.91 -1.84 -6.35
C HIS A 198 -8.42 -2.13 -6.43
N HIS A 199 -8.79 -3.41 -6.39
CA HIS A 199 -10.16 -3.84 -6.63
C HIS A 199 -11.09 -3.59 -5.44
N ARG A 200 -10.55 -3.65 -4.22
CA ARG A 200 -11.33 -3.37 -3.02
C ARG A 200 -11.40 -1.86 -2.77
N GLU A 201 -12.60 -1.34 -2.54
CA GLU A 201 -12.76 0.04 -2.10
C GLU A 201 -12.21 0.23 -0.68
N MET A 202 -11.24 1.15 -0.55
CA MET A 202 -10.65 1.45 0.76
C MET A 202 -11.61 2.23 1.65
N GLY A 203 -11.75 1.79 2.90
CA GLY A 203 -12.50 2.52 3.93
C GLY A 203 -14.01 2.27 3.97
N THR A 204 -14.53 1.29 3.22
CA THR A 204 -15.95 0.91 3.26
C THR A 204 -16.26 -0.20 4.24
N ALA A 205 -15.26 -0.93 4.74
CA ALA A 205 -15.45 -1.98 5.71
C ALA A 205 -15.72 -1.37 7.11
N GLU A 206 -16.95 -1.46 7.56
CA GLU A 206 -17.46 -1.34 8.94
C GLU A 206 -17.77 0.05 9.49
N HIS A 207 -17.14 1.17 9.08
CA HIS A 207 -17.40 2.46 9.71
C HIS A 207 -17.43 3.61 8.70
N GLY A 208 -18.34 4.58 8.92
CA GLY A 208 -18.53 5.75 8.05
C GLY A 208 -17.24 6.59 7.88
N LYS A 209 -17.18 7.39 6.80
CA LYS A 209 -16.04 8.24 6.41
C LYS A 209 -15.52 9.16 7.53
N LEU A 210 -16.40 9.61 8.43
CA LEU A 210 -16.04 10.48 9.57
C LEU A 210 -15.28 9.69 10.64
N HIS A 211 -15.72 8.46 10.94
CA HIS A 211 -15.01 7.57 11.87
C HIS A 211 -13.60 7.23 11.34
N ALA A 212 -13.47 6.98 10.05
CA ALA A 212 -12.17 6.76 9.42
C ALA A 212 -11.25 7.99 9.58
N SER A 213 -11.79 9.21 9.41
CA SER A 213 -11.04 10.45 9.64
C SER A 213 -10.57 10.58 11.10
N PHE A 214 -11.45 10.30 12.07
CA PHE A 214 -11.10 10.31 13.50
C PHE A 214 -9.99 9.29 13.80
N ARG A 215 -10.13 8.05 13.33
CA ARG A 215 -9.10 7.01 13.49
C ARG A 215 -7.76 7.41 12.87
N ASN A 216 -7.77 8.12 11.74
CA ASN A 216 -6.55 8.64 11.13
C ASN A 216 -5.87 9.69 12.03
N GLY A 217 -6.62 10.58 12.68
CA GLY A 217 -6.08 11.50 13.68
C GLY A 217 -5.44 10.78 14.87
N VAL A 218 -6.10 9.74 15.40
CA VAL A 218 -5.54 8.89 16.45
C VAL A 218 -4.22 8.24 16.00
N LYS A 219 -4.18 7.68 14.79
CA LYS A 219 -2.97 7.09 14.21
C LYS A 219 -1.84 8.11 14.06
N ASP A 220 -2.16 9.32 13.60
CA ASP A 220 -1.15 10.36 13.43
C ASP A 220 -0.51 10.76 14.74
N TYR A 221 -1.28 10.85 15.83
CA TYR A 221 -0.73 11.05 17.16
C TYR A 221 0.13 9.86 17.61
N ALA A 222 -0.41 8.64 17.50
CA ALA A 222 0.28 7.41 17.92
C ALA A 222 1.60 7.19 17.18
N PHE A 223 1.66 7.57 15.91
CA PHE A 223 2.90 7.55 15.12
C PHE A 223 3.72 8.84 15.29
N GLY A 224 3.46 9.62 16.33
CA GLY A 224 4.27 10.76 16.71
C GLY A 224 4.20 11.96 15.78
N GLY A 225 3.10 12.14 15.03
CA GLY A 225 2.90 13.30 14.17
C GLY A 225 3.14 14.62 14.90
N HIS A 226 3.73 15.61 14.20
CA HIS A 226 3.99 16.92 14.79
C HIS A 226 2.68 17.73 14.86
N PRO A 227 2.35 18.38 16.00
CA PRO A 227 1.07 19.12 16.14
C PRO A 227 0.84 20.20 15.08
N LEU A 228 1.87 20.98 14.71
CA LEU A 228 1.74 22.00 13.66
C LEU A 228 1.50 21.39 12.28
N TRP A 229 2.10 20.23 11.99
CA TRP A 229 1.81 19.49 10.77
C TRP A 229 0.37 18.99 10.74
N GLU A 230 -0.12 18.48 11.87
CA GLU A 230 -1.51 18.03 11.97
C GLU A 230 -2.51 19.17 11.82
N MET A 231 -2.25 20.31 12.45
CA MET A 231 -3.07 21.52 12.25
C MET A 231 -3.13 21.93 10.77
N PHE A 232 -1.99 21.93 10.06
CA PHE A 232 -1.95 22.17 8.62
C PHE A 232 -2.82 21.14 7.85
N ARG A 233 -2.72 19.84 8.17
CA ARG A 233 -3.52 18.79 7.53
C ARG A 233 -5.01 18.98 7.78
N VAL A 234 -5.41 19.31 9.01
CA VAL A 234 -6.81 19.60 9.35
C VAL A 234 -7.35 20.71 8.47
N ILE A 235 -6.65 21.86 8.41
CA ILE A 235 -7.03 23.01 7.59
C ILE A 235 -7.09 22.62 6.10
N TYR A 236 -6.13 21.86 5.62
CA TYR A 236 -6.10 21.38 4.23
C TYR A 236 -7.31 20.49 3.91
N HIS A 237 -7.62 19.51 4.78
CA HIS A 237 -8.76 18.63 4.59
C HIS A 237 -10.11 19.35 4.70
N MET A 238 -10.22 20.37 5.56
CA MET A 238 -11.45 21.16 5.71
C MET A 238 -11.87 21.84 4.41
N LYS A 239 -10.95 22.17 3.49
CA LYS A 239 -11.29 22.80 2.20
C LYS A 239 -12.16 21.91 1.31
N GLY A 240 -11.92 20.60 1.30
CA GLY A 240 -12.69 19.66 0.48
C GLY A 240 -13.76 18.89 1.26
N ARG A 241 -13.53 18.68 2.57
CA ARG A 241 -14.39 17.91 3.47
C ARG A 241 -14.34 18.49 4.87
N PRO A 242 -15.12 19.54 5.18
CA PRO A 242 -15.04 20.26 6.46
C PRO A 242 -15.16 19.34 7.68
N LEU A 243 -16.20 18.50 7.72
CA LEU A 243 -16.40 17.54 8.80
C LEU A 243 -15.26 16.51 8.90
N GLY A 244 -14.73 16.05 7.76
CA GLY A 244 -13.59 15.12 7.74
C GLY A 244 -12.34 15.72 8.37
N GLY A 245 -12.05 16.99 8.11
CA GLY A 245 -10.95 17.72 8.74
C GLY A 245 -11.15 17.89 10.24
N LEU A 246 -12.36 18.26 10.69
CA LEU A 246 -12.69 18.38 12.12
C LEU A 246 -12.52 17.05 12.85
N PHE A 247 -13.04 15.94 12.30
CA PHE A 247 -12.90 14.61 12.92
C PHE A 247 -11.44 14.13 12.94
N LEU A 248 -10.64 14.48 11.94
CA LEU A 248 -9.19 14.22 11.93
C LEU A 248 -8.51 14.92 13.13
N GLY A 249 -8.75 16.22 13.30
CA GLY A 249 -8.23 17.00 14.42
C GLY A 249 -8.72 16.50 15.77
N ALA A 250 -10.01 16.20 15.87
CA ALA A 250 -10.62 15.66 17.10
C ALA A 250 -9.97 14.32 17.51
N GLY A 251 -9.70 13.42 16.55
CA GLY A 251 -9.01 12.17 16.81
C GLY A 251 -7.58 12.37 17.33
N TYR A 252 -6.84 13.30 16.75
CA TYR A 252 -5.49 13.63 17.19
C TYR A 252 -5.48 14.21 18.63
N VAL A 253 -6.35 15.20 18.91
CA VAL A 253 -6.47 15.82 20.24
C VAL A 253 -6.95 14.80 21.29
N TRP A 254 -7.94 14.00 20.96
CA TRP A 254 -8.42 12.94 21.83
C TRP A 254 -7.29 11.97 22.22
N ALA A 255 -6.51 11.53 21.24
CA ALA A 255 -5.37 10.64 21.48
C ALA A 255 -4.29 11.31 22.34
N ALA A 256 -4.07 12.62 22.16
CA ALA A 256 -3.12 13.39 22.95
C ALA A 256 -3.58 13.52 24.41
N VAL A 257 -4.85 13.86 24.65
CA VAL A 257 -5.44 13.97 26.00
C VAL A 257 -5.44 12.61 26.71
N ARG A 258 -5.79 11.53 25.99
CA ARG A 258 -5.77 10.15 26.52
C ARG A 258 -4.38 9.57 26.64
N ARG A 259 -3.34 10.28 26.18
CA ARG A 259 -1.95 9.80 26.17
C ARG A 259 -1.81 8.41 25.55
N VAL A 260 -2.50 8.22 24.41
CA VAL A 260 -2.46 6.94 23.69
C VAL A 260 -1.00 6.52 23.48
N GLU A 261 -0.71 5.27 23.78
CA GLU A 261 0.63 4.70 23.62
C GLU A 261 1.15 4.84 22.19
N ARG A 262 2.43 5.17 22.06
CA ARG A 262 3.12 5.25 20.79
C ARG A 262 3.89 3.95 20.53
N PRO A 263 3.40 3.13 19.58
CA PRO A 263 3.95 1.80 19.34
C PRO A 263 5.26 1.81 18.53
N ILE A 264 5.86 2.99 18.34
CA ILE A 264 7.08 3.16 17.54
C ILE A 264 8.20 3.82 18.38
N PRO A 265 9.48 3.50 18.10
CA PRO A 265 10.63 4.07 18.77
C PRO A 265 10.67 5.60 18.71
N ARG A 266 11.20 6.21 19.76
CA ARG A 266 11.34 7.69 19.86
C ARG A 266 12.16 8.29 18.71
N GLU A 267 13.12 7.55 18.20
CA GLU A 267 13.98 7.96 17.08
C GLU A 267 13.17 8.13 15.80
N ILE A 268 12.28 7.18 15.49
CA ILE A 268 11.38 7.26 14.32
C ILE A 268 10.43 8.46 14.50
N VAL A 269 9.91 8.68 15.69
CA VAL A 269 9.06 9.87 15.98
C VAL A 269 9.83 11.16 15.73
N ALA A 270 11.08 11.27 16.23
CA ALA A 270 11.90 12.47 16.06
C ALA A 270 12.23 12.72 14.57
N PHE A 271 12.59 11.67 13.84
CA PHE A 271 12.86 11.74 12.40
C PHE A 271 11.61 12.19 11.63
N ARG A 272 10.46 11.53 11.85
CA ARG A 272 9.17 11.89 11.23
C ARG A 272 8.81 13.35 11.46
N ARG A 273 8.91 13.84 12.69
CA ARG A 273 8.64 15.25 13.03
C ARG A 273 9.54 16.21 12.28
N ARG A 274 10.82 15.89 12.16
CA ARG A 274 11.78 16.69 11.39
C ARG A 274 11.37 16.76 9.92
N GLU A 275 11.06 15.63 9.29
CA GLU A 275 10.59 15.59 7.91
C GLU A 275 9.30 16.42 7.73
N GLN A 276 8.34 16.27 8.64
CA GLN A 276 7.08 17.02 8.58
C GLN A 276 7.31 18.52 8.67
N MET A 277 8.18 18.97 9.55
CA MET A 277 8.50 20.39 9.71
C MET A 277 9.29 20.94 8.51
N GLN A 278 10.21 20.16 7.94
CA GLN A 278 10.90 20.53 6.70
C GLN A 278 9.91 20.67 5.54
N ARG A 279 8.98 19.73 5.41
CA ARG A 279 7.92 19.76 4.39
C ARG A 279 6.99 20.95 4.57
N LEU A 280 6.54 21.20 5.80
CA LEU A 280 5.73 22.38 6.12
C LEU A 280 6.45 23.68 5.76
N GLY A 281 7.72 23.80 6.10
CA GLY A 281 8.54 24.96 5.75
C GLY A 281 8.69 25.17 4.23
N LYS A 282 8.78 24.10 3.45
CA LYS A 282 8.78 24.18 1.96
C LYS A 282 7.43 24.68 1.42
N ILE A 283 6.31 24.17 1.97
CA ILE A 283 4.96 24.58 1.58
C ILE A 283 4.74 26.07 1.87
N VAL A 284 5.10 26.51 3.07
CA VAL A 284 4.94 27.92 3.49
C VAL A 284 5.81 28.83 2.63
N ARG A 285 7.06 28.48 2.37
CA ARG A 285 7.96 29.27 1.50
C ARG A 285 7.54 29.26 0.03
N GLY A 286 6.93 28.14 -0.45
CA GLY A 286 6.42 28.04 -1.82
C GLY A 286 5.13 28.81 -2.08
N GLY A 287 4.59 29.47 -1.07
CA GLY A 287 3.39 30.28 -1.12
C GLY A 287 2.10 29.47 -0.89
N LEU A 288 1.43 29.81 0.20
CA LEU A 288 0.09 29.29 0.53
C LEU A 288 -0.89 29.42 -0.65
N SER A 289 -0.75 30.45 -1.51
CA SER A 289 -1.60 30.68 -2.67
C SER A 289 -1.58 29.52 -3.69
N LYS A 290 -0.43 28.87 -3.91
CA LYS A 290 -0.34 27.72 -4.84
C LYS A 290 -0.99 26.47 -4.28
N VAL A 291 -0.85 26.22 -2.97
CA VAL A 291 -1.48 25.07 -2.31
C VAL A 291 -2.97 25.28 -2.12
N PHE A 292 -3.38 26.53 -1.83
CA PHE A 292 -4.76 26.88 -1.51
C PHE A 292 -5.58 27.41 -2.71
N GLY A 293 -4.94 28.00 -3.74
CA GLY A 293 -5.62 28.51 -4.93
C GLY A 293 -5.96 27.46 -5.97
N ALA A 294 -5.26 26.32 -6.00
CA ALA A 294 -5.50 25.20 -6.93
C ALA A 294 -6.66 24.29 -6.49
N GLY A 295 -7.39 24.63 -5.43
CA GLY A 295 -8.43 23.78 -4.82
C GLY A 295 -9.74 23.65 -5.58
N LEU A 296 -9.90 24.26 -6.76
CA LEU A 296 -11.14 24.22 -7.55
C LEU A 296 -10.97 23.79 -9.01
N LYS A 297 -9.75 23.57 -9.47
CA LYS A 297 -9.56 22.80 -10.70
C LYS A 297 -9.36 21.35 -10.29
N GLN A 298 -10.40 20.54 -10.50
CA GLN A 298 -10.33 19.09 -10.63
C GLN A 298 -9.00 18.79 -11.32
N ALA A 299 -8.11 18.04 -10.68
CA ALA A 299 -6.93 17.55 -11.36
C ALA A 299 -7.42 16.89 -12.63
N ASP A 300 -7.12 17.51 -13.74
CA ASP A 300 -7.47 17.02 -15.05
C ASP A 300 -6.89 15.61 -15.13
N SER A 301 -7.76 14.61 -15.22
CA SER A 301 -7.43 13.20 -15.28
C SER A 301 -6.64 12.82 -16.54
N SER A 302 -6.25 13.83 -17.32
CA SER A 302 -5.57 13.69 -18.60
C SER A 302 -4.06 13.41 -18.51
N SER A 303 -3.44 13.45 -17.32
CA SER A 303 -1.99 13.20 -17.19
C SER A 303 -1.59 11.78 -16.76
N VAL A 304 -2.57 10.89 -16.52
CA VAL A 304 -2.33 9.46 -16.34
C VAL A 304 -3.31 8.68 -17.23
N GLU A 305 -3.34 9.00 -18.51
CA GLU A 305 -3.94 8.11 -19.50
C GLU A 305 -2.99 6.92 -19.69
N ASN A 306 -3.23 5.86 -18.95
CA ASN A 306 -2.67 4.56 -19.28
C ASN A 306 -3.53 3.98 -20.42
N PRO A 307 -3.01 3.88 -21.65
CA PRO A 307 -3.77 3.35 -22.80
C PRO A 307 -4.31 1.92 -22.56
N GLN A 308 -3.78 1.22 -21.59
CA GLN A 308 -4.17 -0.16 -21.28
C GLN A 308 -5.41 -0.26 -20.39
N LEU A 309 -5.80 0.78 -19.64
CA LEU A 309 -7.07 0.79 -18.93
C LEU A 309 -8.29 0.80 -19.87
N ARG A 310 -8.13 1.28 -21.12
CA ARG A 310 -9.20 1.21 -22.15
C ARG A 310 -9.40 -0.17 -22.76
N ARG A 311 -8.41 -1.08 -22.69
CA ARG A 311 -8.55 -2.45 -23.23
C ARG A 311 -9.27 -3.43 -22.29
N GLY A 312 -9.40 -3.12 -21.00
CA GLY A 312 -10.13 -3.93 -20.03
C GLY A 312 -11.66 -3.84 -20.15
N GLU A 313 -12.19 -2.76 -20.71
CA GLU A 313 -13.64 -2.60 -20.89
C GLU A 313 -14.24 -3.44 -22.06
N GLY A 314 -13.38 -3.99 -22.92
CA GLY A 314 -13.80 -4.77 -24.10
C GLY A 314 -14.06 -6.26 -23.85
N VAL A 315 -13.71 -6.83 -22.69
CA VAL A 315 -13.72 -8.30 -22.48
C VAL A 315 -14.85 -8.79 -21.55
N LEU A 316 -15.65 -7.91 -20.95
CA LEU A 316 -16.78 -8.30 -20.09
C LEU A 316 -18.15 -7.86 -20.65
N LYS A 317 -18.41 -8.12 -21.93
CA LYS A 317 -19.79 -8.29 -22.38
C LYS A 317 -20.13 -9.78 -22.27
N ALA A 318 -20.78 -10.13 -21.17
CA ALA A 318 -21.39 -11.43 -20.97
C ALA A 318 -22.35 -11.72 -22.15
N SER A 319 -22.10 -12.83 -22.81
CA SER A 319 -23.04 -13.40 -23.80
C SER A 319 -24.33 -13.79 -23.08
N PRO A 320 -25.51 -13.49 -23.63
CA PRO A 320 -26.76 -13.85 -22.98
C PRO A 320 -26.94 -15.38 -22.99
N ALA A 321 -27.32 -15.91 -21.84
CA ALA A 321 -27.63 -17.31 -21.64
C ALA A 321 -28.67 -17.79 -22.68
N LYS A 322 -28.30 -18.80 -23.50
CA LYS A 322 -29.24 -19.53 -24.34
C LYS A 322 -30.12 -20.39 -23.44
N ASN A 323 -31.42 -20.15 -23.54
CA ASN A 323 -32.46 -21.00 -22.97
C ASN A 323 -32.30 -22.45 -23.45
N PHE A 324 -32.23 -23.39 -22.55
CA PHE A 324 -32.45 -24.80 -22.79
C PHE A 324 -33.96 -25.10 -22.56
N PRO A 325 -34.64 -25.85 -23.47
CA PRO A 325 -36.02 -26.23 -23.28
C PRO A 325 -36.15 -27.34 -22.23
N LYS A 326 -37.22 -27.24 -21.44
CA LYS A 326 -37.66 -28.31 -20.52
C LYS A 326 -38.25 -29.48 -21.34
N SER A 327 -37.77 -30.65 -21.09
CA SER A 327 -38.48 -31.90 -21.23
C SER A 327 -37.96 -32.89 -20.20
#